data_ed695415b48a566dd5509b804f3fe7bb
#
_entry.id   ed695415b48a566dd5509b804f3fe7bb
#
_cell.length_a   1.000
_cell.length_b   1.000
_cell.length_c   1.000
_cell.angle_alpha   90.00
_cell.angle_beta   90.00
_cell.angle_gamma   90.00
#
_symmetry.space_group_name_H-M   'P 1'
#
loop_
_entity.id
_entity.type
_entity.pdbx_description
1 polymer ?
#
loop_
_entity_poly.entity_id
_entity_poly.type
_entity_poly.pdbx_seq_one_letter_code
_entity_poly.pdbx_strand_id
1 'polypeptide(L)'
;MANIDYSFENSIPIGPLKIAALDSCKDFAKKVDDYIVSFRQHDAEALAQRQSMLDFRGYDSKSYLLDFSCPRFGSGEAKCVLKESVRGSDIFAMVDVTNYSLTYQLCGEVNHMSPDNHYQDLKRLIGSCRGARRVNVVMPFLYEGRQHKRTRRESLDCALALEELIDMGVSNIITFDAHDPRVQNAIPLHG
;
A
#
# COMPACT_ATOMS: atom_id res chain seq x y z
N MET A 1 7.27 -29.44 1.66
CA MET A 1 6.47 -28.24 1.37
C MET A 1 5.16 -28.41 2.10
N ALA A 2 4.87 -27.59 3.10
CA ALA A 2 3.61 -27.66 3.82
C ALA A 2 2.50 -27.24 2.85
N ASN A 3 1.48 -28.10 2.68
CA ASN A 3 0.24 -27.73 2.02
C ASN A 3 -0.41 -26.65 2.89
N ILE A 4 -0.27 -25.38 2.51
CA ILE A 4 -1.06 -24.31 3.08
C ILE A 4 -2.46 -24.51 2.50
N ASP A 5 -3.35 -25.00 3.35
CA ASP A 5 -4.77 -25.09 3.02
C ASP A 5 -5.34 -23.68 2.93
N TYR A 6 -5.49 -23.17 1.71
CA TYR A 6 -6.15 -21.89 1.43
C TYR A 6 -7.68 -22.01 1.45
N SER A 7 -8.23 -22.87 2.30
CA SER A 7 -9.69 -22.92 2.47
C SER A 7 -10.17 -21.59 3.08
N PHE A 8 -10.52 -20.64 2.24
CA PHE A 8 -11.21 -19.39 2.61
C PHE A 8 -12.63 -19.64 3.15
N GLU A 9 -12.93 -20.86 3.53
CA GLU A 9 -14.28 -21.33 3.82
C GLU A 9 -15.01 -20.55 4.93
N ASN A 10 -14.28 -19.77 5.76
CA ASN A 10 -14.86 -19.05 6.89
C ASN A 10 -14.33 -17.62 7.09
N SER A 11 -13.58 -17.05 6.15
CA SER A 11 -13.07 -15.69 6.32
C SER A 11 -14.04 -14.66 5.71
N ILE A 12 -14.68 -13.86 6.57
CA ILE A 12 -15.48 -12.71 6.13
C ILE A 12 -14.50 -11.61 5.70
N PRO A 13 -14.60 -11.07 4.47
CA PRO A 13 -13.80 -9.93 4.06
C PRO A 13 -13.97 -8.72 5.00
N ILE A 14 -12.88 -8.04 5.32
CA ILE A 14 -12.89 -6.86 6.21
C ILE A 14 -13.69 -5.71 5.58
N GLY A 15 -13.61 -5.56 4.27
CA GLY A 15 -14.30 -4.55 3.48
C GLY A 15 -14.06 -4.75 1.99
N PRO A 16 -14.71 -3.99 1.12
CA PRO A 16 -14.41 -3.97 -0.31
C PRO A 16 -12.93 -3.68 -0.54
N LEU A 17 -12.24 -4.56 -1.30
CA LEU A 17 -10.83 -4.39 -1.63
C LEU A 17 -10.63 -3.18 -2.53
N LYS A 18 -9.61 -2.36 -2.22
CA LYS A 18 -9.12 -1.30 -3.09
C LYS A 18 -7.59 -1.28 -3.09
N ILE A 19 -7.01 -1.15 -4.27
CA ILE A 19 -5.56 -1.02 -4.49
C ILE A 19 -5.27 0.43 -4.85
N ALA A 20 -4.61 1.15 -3.96
CA ALA A 20 -4.21 2.54 -4.15
C ALA A 20 -2.73 2.61 -4.51
N ALA A 21 -2.40 2.57 -5.80
CA ALA A 21 -1.03 2.56 -6.28
C ALA A 21 -0.53 3.97 -6.62
N LEU A 22 0.52 4.43 -5.95
CA LEU A 22 1.26 5.62 -6.35
C LEU A 22 1.91 5.40 -7.73
N ASP A 23 2.22 6.48 -8.42
CA ASP A 23 2.78 6.44 -9.78
C ASP A 23 4.04 5.57 -9.86
N SER A 24 4.82 5.52 -8.78
CA SER A 24 6.02 4.70 -8.69
C SER A 24 5.77 3.19 -8.73
N CYS A 25 4.53 2.74 -8.48
CA CYS A 25 4.17 1.34 -8.33
C CYS A 25 3.02 0.90 -9.25
N LYS A 26 2.59 1.74 -10.20
CA LYS A 26 1.41 1.50 -11.05
C LYS A 26 1.48 0.21 -11.86
N ASP A 27 2.62 -0.05 -12.50
CA ASP A 27 2.78 -1.25 -13.36
C ASP A 27 2.71 -2.53 -12.55
N PHE A 28 3.31 -2.52 -11.35
CA PHE A 28 3.23 -3.66 -10.44
C PHE A 28 1.80 -3.85 -9.91
N ALA A 29 1.16 -2.77 -9.48
CA ALA A 29 -0.22 -2.81 -8.99
C ALA A 29 -1.20 -3.29 -10.06
N LYS A 30 -0.99 -2.89 -11.34
CA LYS A 30 -1.81 -3.38 -12.45
C LYS A 30 -1.71 -4.91 -12.61
N LYS A 31 -0.51 -5.48 -12.53
CA LYS A 31 -0.31 -6.93 -12.56
C LYS A 31 -0.98 -7.64 -11.39
N VAL A 32 -0.91 -7.04 -10.19
CA VAL A 32 -1.59 -7.57 -8.98
C VAL A 32 -3.11 -7.52 -9.16
N ASP A 33 -3.64 -6.41 -9.67
CA ASP A 33 -5.06 -6.26 -9.97
C ASP A 33 -5.56 -7.31 -10.96
N ASP A 34 -4.87 -7.46 -12.09
CA ASP A 34 -5.22 -8.45 -13.12
C ASP A 34 -5.20 -9.88 -12.57
N TYR A 35 -4.20 -10.18 -11.72
CA TYR A 35 -4.12 -11.50 -11.07
C TYR A 35 -5.28 -11.74 -10.11
N ILE A 36 -5.62 -10.76 -9.25
CA ILE A 36 -6.72 -10.89 -8.29
C ILE A 36 -8.06 -11.02 -9.04
N VAL A 37 -8.28 -10.23 -10.09
CA VAL A 37 -9.50 -10.33 -10.92
C VAL A 37 -9.62 -11.72 -11.52
N SER A 38 -8.56 -12.21 -12.16
CA SER A 38 -8.54 -13.57 -12.74
C SER A 38 -8.76 -14.65 -11.69
N PHE A 39 -8.08 -14.55 -10.55
CA PHE A 39 -8.21 -15.51 -9.44
C PHE A 39 -9.65 -15.56 -8.92
N ARG A 40 -10.28 -14.41 -8.68
CA ARG A 40 -11.64 -14.33 -8.15
C ARG A 40 -12.71 -14.77 -9.17
N GLN A 41 -12.46 -14.57 -10.47
CA GLN A 41 -13.36 -15.07 -11.51
C GLN A 41 -13.38 -16.61 -11.56
N HIS A 42 -12.21 -17.25 -11.46
CA HIS A 42 -12.14 -18.72 -11.38
C HIS A 42 -12.75 -19.26 -10.09
N ASP A 43 -12.56 -18.55 -8.98
CA ASP A 43 -13.15 -18.90 -7.70
C ASP A 43 -14.68 -18.73 -7.72
N ALA A 44 -15.21 -17.73 -8.42
CA ALA A 44 -16.66 -17.51 -8.56
C ALA A 44 -17.35 -18.68 -9.29
N GLU A 45 -16.71 -19.32 -10.26
CA GLU A 45 -17.23 -20.53 -10.90
C GLU A 45 -17.27 -21.71 -9.92
N ALA A 46 -16.25 -21.84 -9.06
CA ALA A 46 -16.22 -22.83 -7.97
C ALA A 46 -17.17 -22.45 -6.82
N LEU A 47 -17.36 -21.15 -6.57
CA LEU A 47 -18.18 -20.56 -5.52
C LEU A 47 -19.66 -20.41 -5.90
N ALA A 48 -20.06 -20.58 -7.16
CA ALA A 48 -21.47 -20.61 -7.57
C ALA A 48 -22.27 -21.67 -6.79
N GLN A 49 -21.59 -22.62 -6.15
CA GLN A 49 -22.17 -23.54 -5.17
C GLN A 49 -22.25 -22.96 -3.74
N ARG A 50 -21.64 -21.76 -3.47
CA ARG A 50 -21.56 -21.12 -2.14
C ARG A 50 -22.03 -19.66 -2.24
N GLN A 51 -23.34 -19.47 -2.29
CA GLN A 51 -24.04 -18.22 -2.54
C GLN A 51 -23.66 -17.05 -1.60
N SER A 52 -23.17 -17.34 -0.38
CA SER A 52 -22.92 -16.31 0.65
C SER A 52 -21.74 -15.37 0.42
N MET A 53 -20.75 -15.76 -0.42
CA MET A 53 -19.58 -14.93 -0.70
C MET A 53 -19.79 -14.01 -1.92
N LEU A 54 -20.63 -14.40 -2.86
CA LEU A 54 -20.97 -13.60 -4.05
C LEU A 54 -21.80 -12.35 -3.68
N ASP A 55 -22.53 -12.40 -2.56
CA ASP A 55 -23.31 -11.26 -2.05
C ASP A 55 -22.42 -10.17 -1.40
N PHE A 56 -21.11 -10.43 -1.22
CA PHE A 56 -20.22 -9.44 -0.66
C PHE A 56 -19.92 -8.33 -1.68
N ARG A 57 -20.41 -7.12 -1.39
CA ARG A 57 -20.25 -5.96 -2.26
C ARG A 57 -18.78 -5.70 -2.61
N GLY A 58 -18.46 -5.73 -3.89
CA GLY A 58 -17.11 -5.46 -4.42
C GLY A 58 -16.18 -6.69 -4.45
N TYR A 59 -16.71 -7.90 -4.19
CA TYR A 59 -15.93 -9.13 -4.39
C TYR A 59 -15.74 -9.41 -5.88
N ASP A 60 -16.79 -9.33 -6.67
CA ASP A 60 -16.76 -9.47 -8.13
C ASP A 60 -16.61 -8.07 -8.77
N SER A 61 -15.38 -7.64 -8.95
CA SER A 61 -15.05 -6.36 -9.57
C SER A 61 -14.16 -6.57 -10.78
N LYS A 62 -14.37 -5.76 -11.83
CA LYS A 62 -13.51 -5.76 -13.03
C LYS A 62 -12.12 -5.18 -12.77
N SER A 63 -11.95 -4.42 -11.70
CA SER A 63 -10.70 -3.87 -11.21
C SER A 63 -10.87 -3.40 -9.77
N TYR A 64 -9.82 -3.53 -8.99
CA TYR A 64 -9.73 -3.07 -7.60
C TYR A 64 -8.89 -1.80 -7.48
N LEU A 65 -8.34 -1.29 -8.59
CA LEU A 65 -7.55 -0.07 -8.59
C LEU A 65 -8.40 1.13 -8.18
N LEU A 66 -7.90 1.90 -7.21
CA LEU A 66 -8.51 3.14 -6.75
C LEU A 66 -8.13 4.29 -7.66
N ASP A 67 -9.12 5.08 -8.11
CA ASP A 67 -8.85 6.29 -8.88
C ASP A 67 -8.53 7.47 -7.96
N PHE A 68 -7.30 7.95 -8.06
CA PHE A 68 -6.80 9.11 -7.33
C PHE A 68 -5.64 9.78 -8.08
N SER A 69 -5.22 10.94 -7.61
CA SER A 69 -4.04 11.63 -8.13
C SER A 69 -3.28 12.34 -7.02
N CYS A 70 -1.96 12.46 -7.20
CA CYS A 70 -1.08 13.21 -6.31
C CYS A 70 -0.41 14.36 -7.06
N PRO A 71 -1.16 15.43 -7.43
CA PRO A 71 -0.59 16.58 -8.14
C PRO A 71 0.44 17.30 -7.28
N ARG A 72 1.54 17.69 -7.92
CA ARG A 72 2.62 18.45 -7.30
C ARG A 72 2.57 19.90 -7.75
N PHE A 73 2.78 20.82 -6.81
CA PHE A 73 2.87 22.26 -7.09
C PHE A 73 4.27 22.64 -7.55
N GLY A 74 4.42 23.82 -8.15
CA GLY A 74 5.72 24.33 -8.60
C GLY A 74 6.72 24.56 -7.47
N SER A 75 6.27 24.65 -6.21
CA SER A 75 7.08 24.69 -5.01
C SER A 75 7.66 23.31 -4.59
N GLY A 76 7.26 22.24 -5.27
CA GLY A 76 7.62 20.86 -4.91
C GLY A 76 6.68 20.20 -3.91
N GLU A 77 5.78 20.95 -3.25
CA GLU A 77 4.73 20.40 -2.42
C GLU A 77 3.72 19.61 -3.25
N ALA A 78 3.01 18.68 -2.62
CA ALA A 78 1.98 17.91 -3.30
C ALA A 78 0.74 17.72 -2.41
N LYS A 79 -0.35 17.28 -3.03
CA LYS A 79 -1.55 16.81 -2.33
C LYS A 79 -2.00 15.50 -2.94
N CYS A 80 -2.74 14.69 -2.19
CA CYS A 80 -3.45 13.54 -2.72
C CYS A 80 -4.96 13.87 -2.82
N VAL A 81 -5.58 13.46 -3.93
CA VAL A 81 -7.00 13.69 -4.21
C VAL A 81 -7.64 12.39 -4.62
N LEU A 82 -8.51 11.84 -3.78
CA LEU A 82 -9.32 10.68 -4.15
C LEU A 82 -10.47 11.12 -5.04
N LYS A 83 -10.76 10.35 -6.10
CA LYS A 83 -11.86 10.62 -7.03
C LYS A 83 -13.09 9.74 -6.76
N GLU A 84 -12.96 8.81 -5.83
CA GLU A 84 -14.04 7.94 -5.38
C GLU A 84 -14.02 7.75 -3.85
N SER A 85 -15.11 7.28 -3.27
CA SER A 85 -15.21 7.03 -1.84
C SER A 85 -14.47 5.76 -1.45
N VAL A 86 -13.70 5.84 -0.38
CA VAL A 86 -13.01 4.70 0.25
C VAL A 86 -13.66 4.25 1.56
N ARG A 87 -14.82 4.84 1.89
CA ARG A 87 -15.50 4.55 3.16
C ARG A 87 -15.82 3.07 3.31
N GLY A 88 -15.35 2.48 4.40
CA GLY A 88 -15.56 1.07 4.74
C GLY A 88 -14.71 0.09 3.94
N SER A 89 -13.84 0.57 3.03
CA SER A 89 -12.98 -0.28 2.21
C SER A 89 -11.75 -0.77 2.96
N ASP A 90 -11.21 -1.88 2.48
CA ASP A 90 -9.89 -2.42 2.84
C ASP A 90 -8.88 -1.96 1.78
N ILE A 91 -8.01 -1.01 2.16
CA ILE A 91 -7.10 -0.33 1.25
C ILE A 91 -5.71 -0.97 1.31
N PHE A 92 -5.14 -1.22 0.13
CA PHE A 92 -3.73 -1.57 -0.04
C PHE A 92 -3.03 -0.43 -0.77
N ALA A 93 -2.34 0.43 -0.02
CA ALA A 93 -1.54 1.52 -0.56
C ALA A 93 -0.19 0.98 -1.02
N MET A 94 0.13 1.11 -2.31
CA MET A 94 1.33 0.55 -2.93
C MET A 94 2.29 1.65 -3.35
N VAL A 95 3.57 1.50 -2.99
CA VAL A 95 4.63 2.45 -3.32
C VAL A 95 5.96 1.74 -3.58
N ASP A 96 6.64 2.10 -4.66
CA ASP A 96 8.07 1.81 -4.85
C ASP A 96 8.87 3.06 -4.55
N VAL A 97 9.53 3.08 -3.40
CA VAL A 97 10.34 4.22 -2.95
C VAL A 97 11.66 4.35 -3.71
N THR A 98 12.06 3.32 -4.46
CA THR A 98 13.31 3.30 -5.22
C THR A 98 13.14 3.73 -6.68
N ASN A 99 11.93 4.03 -7.13
CA ASN A 99 11.66 4.39 -8.51
C ASN A 99 12.20 5.78 -8.83
N TYR A 100 13.40 5.84 -9.39
CA TYR A 100 14.09 7.06 -9.79
C TYR A 100 13.66 7.59 -11.18
N SER A 101 12.80 6.85 -11.91
CA SER A 101 12.38 7.25 -13.26
C SER A 101 11.37 8.40 -13.28
N LEU A 102 10.64 8.57 -12.18
CA LEU A 102 9.63 9.62 -12.07
C LEU A 102 10.27 10.99 -11.81
N THR A 103 9.73 12.00 -12.48
CA THR A 103 10.19 13.37 -12.38
C THR A 103 9.06 14.32 -12.04
N TYR A 104 9.41 15.50 -11.52
CA TYR A 104 8.48 16.61 -11.30
C TYR A 104 9.18 17.94 -11.58
N GLN A 105 8.38 18.98 -11.78
CA GLN A 105 8.88 20.34 -11.95
C GLN A 105 9.03 21.03 -10.60
N LEU A 106 10.19 21.64 -10.34
CA LEU A 106 10.44 22.48 -9.17
C LEU A 106 11.08 23.79 -9.65
N CYS A 107 10.36 24.89 -9.50
CA CYS A 107 10.80 26.22 -9.95
C CYS A 107 11.22 26.25 -11.44
N GLY A 108 10.56 25.44 -12.28
CA GLY A 108 10.87 25.35 -13.71
C GLY A 108 11.93 24.30 -14.10
N GLU A 109 12.62 23.70 -13.13
CA GLU A 109 13.62 22.66 -13.36
C GLU A 109 13.03 21.25 -13.18
N VAL A 110 13.55 20.30 -13.99
CA VAL A 110 13.15 18.88 -13.88
C VAL A 110 13.95 18.21 -12.77
N ASN A 111 13.26 17.63 -11.80
CA ASN A 111 13.85 16.89 -10.70
C ASN A 111 13.35 15.46 -10.67
N HIS A 112 14.23 14.51 -10.36
CA HIS A 112 13.83 13.13 -10.10
C HIS A 112 13.23 13.02 -8.69
N MET A 113 12.24 12.15 -8.55
CA MET A 113 11.67 11.85 -7.24
C MET A 113 12.67 11.04 -6.41
N SER A 114 12.96 11.52 -5.20
CA SER A 114 13.74 10.80 -4.20
C SER A 114 12.88 9.78 -3.45
N PRO A 115 13.50 8.84 -2.70
CA PRO A 115 12.77 7.97 -1.76
C PRO A 115 11.88 8.77 -0.80
N ASP A 116 12.36 9.92 -0.31
CA ASP A 116 11.60 10.80 0.58
C ASP A 116 10.36 11.38 -0.11
N ASN A 117 10.47 11.76 -1.38
CA ASN A 117 9.32 12.22 -2.17
C ASN A 117 8.24 11.14 -2.27
N HIS A 118 8.64 9.90 -2.57
CA HIS A 118 7.73 8.76 -2.66
C HIS A 118 7.09 8.44 -1.30
N TYR A 119 7.88 8.44 -0.25
CA TYR A 119 7.39 8.20 1.10
C TYR A 119 6.44 9.30 1.57
N GLN A 120 6.74 10.57 1.27
CA GLN A 120 5.84 11.67 1.59
C GLN A 120 4.53 11.61 0.79
N ASP A 121 4.55 11.17 -0.46
CA ASP A 121 3.33 10.96 -1.26
C ASP A 121 2.50 9.78 -0.72
N LEU A 122 3.15 8.72 -0.20
CA LEU A 122 2.47 7.64 0.53
C LEU A 122 1.70 8.19 1.75
N LYS A 123 2.32 9.05 2.56
CA LYS A 123 1.66 9.67 3.72
C LYS A 123 0.45 10.52 3.31
N ARG A 124 0.56 11.27 2.22
CA ARG A 124 -0.56 12.06 1.67
C ARG A 124 -1.72 11.14 1.25
N LEU A 125 -1.41 10.03 0.59
CA LEU A 125 -2.39 9.02 0.20
C LEU A 125 -3.09 8.43 1.43
N ILE A 126 -2.35 7.96 2.44
CA ILE A 126 -2.89 7.42 3.69
C ILE A 126 -3.79 8.46 4.36
N GLY A 127 -3.32 9.72 4.47
CA GLY A 127 -4.10 10.82 5.04
C GLY A 127 -5.40 11.12 4.30
N SER A 128 -5.46 10.83 2.99
CA SER A 128 -6.67 10.98 2.18
C SER A 128 -7.64 9.81 2.34
N CYS A 129 -7.18 8.65 2.80
CA CYS A 129 -7.98 7.44 2.96
C CYS A 129 -8.80 7.41 4.26
N ARG A 130 -9.05 8.56 4.89
CA ARG A 130 -9.88 8.64 6.10
C ARG A 130 -11.28 8.10 5.86
N GLY A 131 -11.72 7.21 6.76
CA GLY A 131 -13.01 6.52 6.66
C GLY A 131 -12.90 5.14 5.98
N ALA A 132 -11.74 4.75 5.48
CA ALA A 132 -11.44 3.36 5.18
C ALA A 132 -11.58 2.50 6.45
N ARG A 133 -11.95 1.24 6.30
CA ARG A 133 -12.04 0.31 7.43
C ARG A 133 -10.65 -0.16 7.87
N ARG A 134 -9.75 -0.33 6.91
CA ARG A 134 -8.36 -0.71 7.13
C ARG A 134 -7.48 -0.10 6.05
N VAL A 135 -6.27 0.29 6.41
CA VAL A 135 -5.23 0.70 5.47
C VAL A 135 -4.01 -0.17 5.67
N ASN A 136 -3.57 -0.81 4.60
CA ASN A 136 -2.35 -1.61 4.54
C ASN A 136 -1.37 -0.93 3.59
N VAL A 137 -0.09 -1.01 3.87
CA VAL A 137 0.98 -0.51 2.99
C VAL A 137 1.72 -1.68 2.36
N VAL A 138 1.88 -1.65 1.04
CA VAL A 138 2.75 -2.56 0.29
C VAL A 138 3.91 -1.75 -0.25
N MET A 139 5.08 -2.01 0.29
CA MET A 139 6.33 -1.32 -0.01
C MET A 139 7.39 -2.37 -0.35
N PRO A 140 7.54 -2.77 -1.63
CA PRO A 140 8.42 -3.87 -2.03
C PRO A 140 9.83 -3.74 -1.50
N PHE A 141 10.43 -2.54 -1.59
CA PHE A 141 11.68 -2.18 -0.92
C PHE A 141 11.37 -1.31 0.29
N LEU A 142 11.85 -1.72 1.48
CA LEU A 142 11.54 -1.01 2.72
C LEU A 142 12.28 0.34 2.78
N TYR A 143 11.51 1.43 2.87
CA TYR A 143 12.05 2.78 3.04
C TYR A 143 12.92 2.87 4.30
N GLU A 144 14.11 3.46 4.17
CA GLU A 144 15.14 3.55 5.22
C GLU A 144 15.56 2.20 5.85
N GLY A 145 15.30 1.07 5.18
CA GLY A 145 15.59 -0.27 5.68
C GLY A 145 17.07 -0.49 6.05
N ARG A 146 17.99 0.30 5.47
CA ARG A 146 19.42 0.27 5.81
C ARG A 146 19.72 0.94 7.14
N GLN A 147 18.90 1.89 7.58
CA GLN A 147 19.04 2.62 8.85
C GLN A 147 18.22 1.93 9.97
N HIS A 148 18.48 0.63 10.17
CA HIS A 148 17.75 -0.25 11.10
C HIS A 148 18.42 -0.40 12.48
N LYS A 149 19.60 0.18 12.69
CA LYS A 149 20.33 0.14 13.98
C LYS A 149 21.14 1.41 14.19
N ARG A 150 21.34 1.77 15.47
CA ARG A 150 22.28 2.82 15.88
C ARG A 150 23.59 2.22 16.33
N THR A 151 24.71 2.77 15.90
CA THR A 151 26.06 2.45 16.38
C THR A 151 26.68 3.62 17.12
N ARG A 152 26.20 4.83 16.86
CA ARG A 152 26.68 6.09 17.46
C ARG A 152 25.50 7.05 17.67
N ARG A 153 25.76 8.37 17.60
CA ARG A 153 24.73 9.43 17.62
C ARG A 153 24.14 9.59 16.22
N GLU A 154 23.33 8.66 15.81
CA GLU A 154 22.68 8.56 14.49
C GLU A 154 21.17 8.59 14.66
N SER A 155 20.46 9.05 13.63
CA SER A 155 19.02 8.82 13.52
C SER A 155 18.72 7.33 13.32
N LEU A 156 17.49 6.92 13.62
CA LEU A 156 17.01 5.56 13.38
C LEU A 156 15.79 5.66 12.44
N ASP A 157 16.08 6.07 11.19
CA ASP A 157 15.05 6.52 10.27
C ASP A 157 14.08 5.42 9.87
N CYS A 158 14.55 4.17 9.79
CA CYS A 158 13.66 3.02 9.55
C CYS A 158 12.59 2.90 10.64
N ALA A 159 12.97 2.99 11.91
CA ALA A 159 12.02 2.91 13.02
C ALA A 159 11.06 4.10 13.01
N LEU A 160 11.59 5.30 12.84
CA LEU A 160 10.77 6.54 12.79
C LEU A 160 9.75 6.48 11.66
N ALA A 161 10.15 6.01 10.48
CA ALA A 161 9.24 5.89 9.35
C ALA A 161 8.14 4.85 9.59
N LEU A 162 8.48 3.70 10.18
CA LEU A 162 7.50 2.66 10.50
C LEU A 162 6.53 3.12 11.58
N GLU A 163 7.03 3.75 12.65
CA GLU A 163 6.20 4.32 13.73
C GLU A 163 5.23 5.38 13.18
N GLU A 164 5.72 6.27 12.31
CA GLU A 164 4.89 7.30 11.68
C GLU A 164 3.71 6.70 10.88
N LEU A 165 3.95 5.63 10.11
CA LEU A 165 2.89 4.95 9.36
C LEU A 165 1.85 4.32 10.31
N ILE A 166 2.30 3.73 11.41
CA ILE A 166 1.41 3.13 12.42
C ILE A 166 0.58 4.22 13.10
N ASP A 167 1.18 5.33 13.49
CA ASP A 167 0.49 6.48 14.09
C ASP A 167 -0.53 7.11 13.15
N MET A 168 -0.30 7.00 11.83
CA MET A 168 -1.27 7.38 10.82
C MET A 168 -2.43 6.39 10.66
N GLY A 169 -2.41 5.24 11.36
CA GLY A 169 -3.46 4.23 11.36
C GLY A 169 -3.24 3.10 10.35
N VAL A 170 -2.02 2.90 9.87
CA VAL A 170 -1.67 1.73 9.04
C VAL A 170 -1.72 0.47 9.89
N SER A 171 -2.49 -0.52 9.45
CA SER A 171 -2.68 -1.78 10.17
C SER A 171 -1.61 -2.83 9.84
N ASN A 172 -1.12 -2.86 8.60
CA ASN A 172 -0.12 -3.81 8.16
C ASN A 172 0.85 -3.15 7.19
N ILE A 173 2.13 -3.53 7.29
CA ILE A 173 3.18 -3.14 6.34
C ILE A 173 3.75 -4.42 5.73
N ILE A 174 3.67 -4.53 4.41
CA ILE A 174 4.13 -5.67 3.62
C ILE A 174 5.33 -5.22 2.82
N THR A 175 6.46 -5.88 3.01
CA THR A 175 7.69 -5.66 2.25
C THR A 175 8.25 -6.98 1.75
N PHE A 176 8.97 -6.96 0.62
CA PHE A 176 9.63 -8.14 0.05
C PHE A 176 11.13 -8.12 0.29
N ASP A 177 11.70 -6.94 0.44
CA ASP A 177 13.13 -6.76 0.71
C ASP A 177 13.32 -5.87 1.94
N ALA A 178 13.51 -6.53 3.08
CA ALA A 178 13.98 -5.90 4.30
C ALA A 178 15.49 -6.17 4.41
N HIS A 179 16.29 -5.12 4.35
CA HIS A 179 17.75 -5.20 4.43
C HIS A 179 18.26 -6.01 5.64
N ASP A 180 17.52 -5.98 6.73
CA ASP A 180 17.79 -6.77 7.95
C ASP A 180 16.44 -7.20 8.58
N PRO A 181 16.25 -8.49 8.89
CA PRO A 181 15.00 -8.97 9.50
C PRO A 181 14.70 -8.33 10.87
N ARG A 182 15.69 -7.75 11.54
CA ARG A 182 15.50 -7.05 12.82
C ARG A 182 14.71 -5.75 12.71
N VAL A 183 14.41 -5.26 11.50
CA VAL A 183 13.53 -4.10 11.31
C VAL A 183 12.15 -4.31 11.96
N GLN A 184 11.69 -5.56 12.06
CA GLN A 184 10.45 -5.90 12.76
C GLN A 184 10.46 -5.48 14.24
N ASN A 185 11.63 -5.39 14.87
CA ASN A 185 11.75 -4.96 16.27
C ASN A 185 11.59 -3.44 16.44
N ALA A 186 11.56 -2.68 15.35
CA ALA A 186 11.28 -1.24 15.38
C ALA A 186 9.78 -0.94 15.57
N ILE A 187 8.92 -1.95 15.34
CA ILE A 187 7.46 -1.81 15.49
C ILE A 187 7.09 -2.31 16.89
N PRO A 188 6.50 -1.45 17.74
CA PRO A 188 5.95 -1.90 19.02
C PRO A 188 4.91 -2.98 18.78
N LEU A 189 5.07 -4.14 19.43
CA LEU A 189 4.03 -5.16 19.47
C LEU A 189 2.93 -4.64 20.40
N HIS A 190 1.93 -3.99 19.81
CA HIS A 190 0.69 -3.75 20.52
C HIS A 190 -0.10 -5.06 20.47
N GLY A 191 -0.20 -5.68 21.66
CA GLY A 191 -1.01 -6.87 21.86
C GLY A 191 -2.51 -6.60 21.69
#